data_abd97392405c2b0af4a2b00ee82abb79
#
_entry.id   abd97392405c2b0af4a2b00ee82abb79
#
_cell.length_a   1.000
_cell.length_b   1.000
_cell.length_c   1.000
_cell.angle_alpha   90.00
_cell.angle_beta   90.00
_cell.angle_gamma   90.00
#
_symmetry.space_group_name_H-M   'P 1'
#
loop_
_entity.id
_entity.type
_entity.pdbx_description
1 polymer ?
#
loop_
_entity_poly.entity_id
_entity_poly.type
_entity_poly.pdbx_seq_one_letter_code
_entity_poly.pdbx_strand_id
1 'polypeptide(L)'
;SLRKAKDYIENSDFEKAKSIFKNFVKNFPNSTLLPEVFFYLAETYYNSDNWKLAANSYLESFSLDPKGDFAPKALFGLAISLGALKQFDQACLTLEEVVLRFPGQKMVSTENILETKKLLSCY
;
A
#
# COMPACT_ATOMS: atom_id res chain seq x y z
N SER A 1 0.99 -15.62 -13.62
CA SER A 1 1.99 -15.51 -12.57
C SER A 1 2.05 -14.11 -12.00
N LEU A 2 2.62 -13.99 -10.82
CA LEU A 2 2.73 -12.69 -10.14
C LEU A 2 3.61 -11.71 -10.91
N ARG A 3 4.66 -12.20 -11.58
CA ARG A 3 5.49 -11.34 -12.42
C ARG A 3 4.68 -10.70 -13.53
N LYS A 4 3.83 -11.48 -14.19
CA LYS A 4 2.99 -11.00 -15.28
C LYS A 4 1.99 -9.94 -14.78
N ALA A 5 1.45 -10.14 -13.58
CA ALA A 5 0.56 -9.17 -12.97
C ALA A 5 1.27 -7.83 -12.72
N LYS A 6 2.53 -7.88 -12.25
CA LYS A 6 3.33 -6.66 -12.07
C LYS A 6 3.57 -5.94 -13.40
N ASP A 7 3.82 -6.70 -14.46
CA ASP A 7 3.99 -6.12 -15.80
C ASP A 7 2.71 -5.43 -16.26
N TYR A 8 1.55 -5.99 -15.96
CA TYR A 8 0.27 -5.34 -16.29
C TYR A 8 0.10 -4.01 -15.56
N ILE A 9 0.57 -3.91 -14.30
CA ILE A 9 0.53 -2.64 -13.57
C ILE A 9 1.38 -1.59 -14.29
N GLU A 10 2.61 -1.96 -14.70
CA GLU A 10 3.50 -1.05 -15.39
C GLU A 10 2.93 -0.56 -16.72
N ASN A 11 2.12 -1.39 -17.38
CA ASN A 11 1.48 -1.06 -18.63
C ASN A 11 0.08 -0.45 -18.44
N SER A 12 -0.27 -0.12 -17.21
CA SER A 12 -1.57 0.45 -16.84
C SER A 12 -2.76 -0.46 -17.18
N ASP A 13 -2.53 -1.77 -17.28
CA ASP A 13 -3.59 -2.75 -17.49
C ASP A 13 -4.07 -3.28 -16.15
N PHE A 14 -4.77 -2.38 -15.42
CA PHE A 14 -5.14 -2.64 -14.02
C PHE A 14 -6.17 -3.74 -13.88
N GLU A 15 -7.07 -3.90 -14.84
CA GLU A 15 -8.10 -4.95 -14.76
C GLU A 15 -7.48 -6.36 -14.82
N LYS A 16 -6.49 -6.56 -15.69
CA LYS A 16 -5.79 -7.85 -15.77
C LYS A 16 -4.96 -8.11 -14.52
N ALA A 17 -4.24 -7.08 -14.05
CA ALA A 17 -3.45 -7.20 -12.82
C ALA A 17 -4.34 -7.58 -11.64
N LYS A 18 -5.44 -6.86 -11.46
CA LYS A 18 -6.40 -7.08 -10.38
C LYS A 18 -6.94 -8.51 -10.41
N SER A 19 -7.32 -8.99 -11.57
CA SER A 19 -7.85 -10.35 -11.73
C SER A 19 -6.85 -11.40 -11.26
N ILE A 20 -5.58 -11.26 -11.65
CA ILE A 20 -4.55 -12.21 -11.26
C ILE A 20 -4.33 -12.20 -9.75
N PHE A 21 -4.22 -11.02 -9.14
CA PHE A 21 -3.99 -10.93 -7.70
C PHE A 21 -5.17 -11.45 -6.89
N LYS A 22 -6.41 -11.12 -7.29
CA LYS A 22 -7.61 -11.60 -6.61
C LYS A 22 -7.75 -13.11 -6.70
N ASN A 23 -7.45 -13.68 -7.87
CA ASN A 23 -7.46 -15.13 -8.03
C ASN A 23 -6.40 -15.80 -7.16
N PHE A 24 -5.23 -15.19 -7.03
CA PHE A 24 -4.19 -15.72 -6.16
C PHE A 24 -4.65 -15.77 -4.70
N VAL A 25 -5.23 -14.69 -4.21
CA VAL A 25 -5.75 -14.64 -2.83
C VAL A 25 -6.80 -15.72 -2.60
N LYS A 26 -7.71 -15.89 -3.55
CA LYS A 26 -8.78 -16.86 -3.45
C LYS A 26 -8.23 -18.30 -3.43
N ASN A 27 -7.25 -18.59 -4.30
CA ASN A 27 -6.76 -19.94 -4.49
C ASN A 27 -5.67 -20.35 -3.50
N PHE A 28 -4.98 -19.38 -2.91
CA PHE A 28 -3.86 -19.64 -2.01
C PHE A 28 -3.99 -18.82 -0.71
N PRO A 29 -5.08 -19.06 0.07
CA PRO A 29 -5.38 -18.21 1.24
C PRO A 29 -4.36 -18.34 2.38
N ASN A 30 -3.47 -19.33 2.33
CA ASN A 30 -2.45 -19.53 3.37
C ASN A 30 -1.03 -19.30 2.85
N SER A 31 -0.88 -18.69 1.67
CA SER A 31 0.44 -18.47 1.08
C SER A 31 1.25 -17.44 1.87
N THR A 32 2.55 -17.69 2.00
CA THR A 32 3.48 -16.72 2.58
C THR A 32 3.71 -15.51 1.67
N LEU A 33 3.22 -15.57 0.42
CA LEU A 33 3.31 -14.47 -0.53
C LEU A 33 2.16 -13.46 -0.38
N LEU A 34 1.18 -13.71 0.48
CA LEU A 34 0.02 -12.83 0.60
C LEU A 34 0.37 -11.38 0.97
N PRO A 35 1.34 -11.09 1.87
CA PRO A 35 1.70 -9.70 2.11
C PRO A 35 2.13 -8.97 0.83
N GLU A 36 2.94 -9.61 0.01
CA GLU A 36 3.36 -9.06 -1.28
C GLU A 36 2.18 -8.93 -2.25
N VAL A 37 1.35 -9.95 -2.34
CA VAL A 37 0.18 -9.97 -3.25
C VAL A 37 -0.80 -8.86 -2.88
N PHE A 38 -1.13 -8.71 -1.60
CA PHE A 38 -2.01 -7.62 -1.18
C PHE A 38 -1.40 -6.24 -1.41
N PHE A 39 -0.08 -6.11 -1.25
CA PHE A 39 0.58 -4.85 -1.55
C PHE A 39 0.40 -4.46 -3.02
N TYR A 40 0.65 -5.38 -3.95
CA TYR A 40 0.50 -5.09 -5.38
C TYR A 40 -0.96 -4.96 -5.80
N LEU A 41 -1.87 -5.68 -5.15
CA LEU A 41 -3.30 -5.47 -5.36
C LEU A 41 -3.70 -4.05 -4.94
N ALA A 42 -3.17 -3.59 -3.80
CA ALA A 42 -3.40 -2.23 -3.33
C ALA A 42 -2.87 -1.19 -4.32
N GLU A 43 -1.66 -1.41 -4.85
CA GLU A 43 -1.08 -0.54 -5.88
C GLU A 43 -1.98 -0.47 -7.10
N THR A 44 -2.55 -1.61 -7.49
CA THR A 44 -3.45 -1.70 -8.64
C THR A 44 -4.71 -0.88 -8.39
N TYR A 45 -5.31 -1.02 -7.22
CA TYR A 45 -6.49 -0.22 -6.85
C TYR A 45 -6.16 1.27 -6.79
N TYR A 46 -5.01 1.62 -6.19
CA TYR A 46 -4.61 3.02 -6.06
C TYR A 46 -4.45 3.68 -7.43
N ASN A 47 -3.78 2.99 -8.35
CA ASN A 47 -3.52 3.52 -9.69
C ASN A 47 -4.78 3.60 -10.55
N SER A 48 -5.82 2.87 -10.20
CA SER A 48 -7.13 2.98 -10.85
C SER A 48 -8.12 3.85 -10.08
N ASP A 49 -7.60 4.67 -9.16
CA ASP A 49 -8.36 5.64 -8.36
C ASP A 49 -9.40 5.00 -7.43
N ASN A 50 -9.25 3.73 -7.11
CA ASN A 50 -10.09 3.06 -6.13
C ASN A 50 -9.40 3.08 -4.77
N TRP A 51 -9.42 4.24 -4.15
CA TRP A 51 -8.62 4.50 -2.96
C TRP A 51 -9.10 3.75 -1.72
N LYS A 52 -10.39 3.50 -1.62
CA LYS A 52 -10.94 2.74 -0.48
C LYS A 52 -10.45 1.29 -0.50
N LEU A 53 -10.53 0.62 -1.65
CA LEU A 53 -10.04 -0.73 -1.79
C LEU A 53 -8.50 -0.78 -1.69
N ALA A 54 -7.82 0.27 -2.17
CA ALA A 54 -6.38 0.39 -1.99
C ALA A 54 -6.03 0.43 -0.50
N ALA A 55 -6.70 1.29 0.27
CA ALA A 55 -6.46 1.39 1.71
C ALA A 55 -6.68 0.05 2.40
N ASN A 56 -7.78 -0.64 2.08
CA ASN A 56 -8.08 -1.94 2.66
C ASN A 56 -6.99 -2.97 2.33
N SER A 57 -6.51 -2.99 1.10
CA SER A 57 -5.49 -3.95 0.65
C SER A 57 -4.12 -3.65 1.26
N TYR A 58 -3.75 -2.38 1.37
CA TYR A 58 -2.52 -2.00 2.07
C TYR A 58 -2.57 -2.42 3.54
N LEU A 59 -3.70 -2.19 4.19
CA LEU A 59 -3.86 -2.58 5.59
C LEU A 59 -3.74 -4.10 5.75
N GLU A 60 -4.36 -4.86 4.86
CA GLU A 60 -4.27 -6.32 4.86
C GLU A 60 -2.82 -6.77 4.69
N SER A 61 -2.10 -6.19 3.73
CA SER A 61 -0.69 -6.49 3.50
C SER A 61 0.14 -6.25 4.76
N PHE A 62 -0.02 -5.10 5.39
CA PHE A 62 0.70 -4.75 6.60
C PHE A 62 0.34 -5.69 7.77
N SER A 63 -0.95 -5.96 7.95
CA SER A 63 -1.44 -6.75 9.09
C SER A 63 -0.98 -8.20 9.03
N LEU A 64 -0.80 -8.76 7.83
CA LEU A 64 -0.34 -10.13 7.66
C LEU A 64 1.12 -10.32 8.04
N ASP A 65 1.95 -9.30 7.89
CA ASP A 65 3.37 -9.40 8.22
C ASP A 65 3.93 -8.01 8.59
N PRO A 66 3.63 -7.53 9.83
CA PRO A 66 3.98 -6.16 10.23
C PRO A 66 5.49 -5.89 10.29
N LYS A 67 6.31 -6.94 10.28
CA LYS A 67 7.78 -6.81 10.33
C LYS A 67 8.44 -7.28 9.03
N GLY A 68 7.65 -7.58 8.02
CA GLY A 68 8.17 -8.09 6.75
C GLY A 68 8.64 -6.99 5.83
N ASP A 69 9.14 -7.41 4.67
CA ASP A 69 9.75 -6.50 3.69
C ASP A 69 8.76 -5.50 3.09
N PHE A 70 7.49 -5.87 3.00
CA PHE A 70 6.47 -5.01 2.42
C PHE A 70 5.77 -4.12 3.46
N ALA A 71 6.01 -4.36 4.76
CA ALA A 71 5.33 -3.64 5.83
C ALA A 71 5.51 -2.11 5.76
N PRO A 72 6.75 -1.58 5.58
CA PRO A 72 6.92 -0.13 5.50
C PRO A 72 6.16 0.50 4.34
N LYS A 73 6.27 -0.11 3.17
CA LYS A 73 5.60 0.40 1.96
C LYS A 73 4.08 0.29 2.06
N ALA A 74 3.59 -0.81 2.64
CA ALA A 74 2.15 -1.01 2.80
C ALA A 74 1.57 0.02 3.77
N LEU A 75 2.23 0.24 4.90
CA LEU A 75 1.75 1.22 5.88
C LEU A 75 1.80 2.64 5.31
N PHE A 76 2.85 2.98 4.57
CA PHE A 76 2.96 4.26 3.88
C PHE A 76 1.86 4.42 2.83
N GLY A 77 1.62 3.37 2.03
CA GLY A 77 0.55 3.35 1.03
C GLY A 77 -0.83 3.56 1.65
N LEU A 78 -1.05 2.98 2.82
CA LEU A 78 -2.29 3.19 3.58
C LEU A 78 -2.45 4.68 3.93
N ALA A 79 -1.40 5.32 4.44
CA ALA A 79 -1.44 6.74 4.77
C ALA A 79 -1.81 7.59 3.55
N ILE A 80 -1.17 7.33 2.41
CA ILE A 80 -1.44 8.05 1.17
C ILE A 80 -2.87 7.82 0.69
N SER A 81 -3.36 6.58 0.77
CA SER A 81 -4.73 6.24 0.36
C SER A 81 -5.77 6.93 1.24
N LEU A 82 -5.52 6.98 2.54
CA LEU A 82 -6.39 7.71 3.47
C LEU A 82 -6.43 9.21 3.15
N GLY A 83 -5.29 9.77 2.76
CA GLY A 83 -5.21 11.15 2.31
C GLY A 83 -6.03 11.39 1.04
N ALA A 84 -5.96 10.47 0.08
CA ALA A 84 -6.76 10.55 -1.14
C ALA A 84 -8.26 10.49 -0.84
N LEU A 85 -8.65 9.78 0.21
CA LEU A 85 -10.03 9.71 0.70
C LEU A 85 -10.42 10.93 1.54
N LYS A 86 -9.49 11.87 1.74
CA LYS A 86 -9.66 13.07 2.57
C LYS A 86 -9.87 12.76 4.05
N GLN A 87 -9.45 11.58 4.50
CA GLN A 87 -9.43 11.20 5.91
C GLN A 87 -8.08 11.63 6.50
N PHE A 88 -7.88 12.94 6.59
CA PHE A 88 -6.56 13.51 6.88
C PHE A 88 -6.06 13.19 8.28
N ASP A 89 -6.94 13.19 9.29
CA ASP A 89 -6.52 12.85 10.66
C ASP A 89 -5.95 11.45 10.72
N GLN A 90 -6.65 10.49 10.11
CA GLN A 90 -6.21 9.10 10.08
C GLN A 90 -4.95 8.94 9.23
N ALA A 91 -4.87 9.66 8.12
CA ALA A 91 -3.69 9.65 7.25
C ALA A 91 -2.45 10.13 8.01
N CYS A 92 -2.59 11.21 8.77
CA CYS A 92 -1.49 11.78 9.54
C CYS A 92 -1.05 10.86 10.68
N LEU A 93 -1.99 10.21 11.38
CA LEU A 93 -1.67 9.23 12.41
C LEU A 93 -0.94 8.02 11.82
N THR A 94 -1.38 7.56 10.65
CA THR A 94 -0.74 6.43 9.97
C THR A 94 0.68 6.79 9.54
N LEU A 95 0.88 8.02 9.05
CA LEU A 95 2.22 8.49 8.68
C LEU A 95 3.15 8.53 9.91
N GLU A 96 2.64 8.96 11.06
CA GLU A 96 3.41 8.93 12.30
C GLU A 96 3.84 7.50 12.65
N GLU A 97 2.96 6.52 12.46
CA GLU A 97 3.30 5.11 12.69
C GLU A 97 4.43 4.64 11.77
N VAL A 98 4.41 5.06 10.50
CA VAL A 98 5.50 4.73 9.56
C VAL A 98 6.83 5.25 10.10
N VAL A 99 6.86 6.51 10.54
CA VAL A 99 8.06 7.14 11.07
C VAL A 99 8.58 6.42 12.31
N LEU A 100 7.66 6.07 13.22
CA LEU A 100 8.03 5.42 14.48
C LEU A 100 8.50 3.98 14.28
N ARG A 101 7.85 3.24 13.40
CA ARG A 101 8.14 1.81 13.21
C ARG A 101 9.31 1.57 12.26
N PHE A 102 9.53 2.44 11.29
CA PHE A 102 10.47 2.19 10.19
C PHE A 102 11.41 3.37 9.93
N PRO A 103 12.13 3.84 10.96
CA PRO A 103 12.93 5.07 10.81
C PRO A 103 14.09 4.96 9.82
N GLY A 104 14.51 3.73 9.47
CA GLY A 104 15.60 3.53 8.52
C GLY A 104 15.19 3.50 7.06
N GLN A 105 13.89 3.62 6.76
CA GLN A 105 13.42 3.53 5.38
C GLN A 105 13.55 4.88 4.66
N LYS A 106 13.83 4.81 3.36
CA LYS A 106 14.01 6.01 2.53
C LYS A 106 12.78 6.92 2.55
N MET A 107 11.59 6.33 2.57
CA MET A 107 10.34 7.09 2.59
C MET A 107 10.17 7.96 3.84
N VAL A 108 10.89 7.65 4.93
CA VAL A 108 10.83 8.44 6.16
C VAL A 108 12.01 9.40 6.30
N SER A 109 12.74 9.67 5.22
CA SER A 109 13.75 10.73 5.23
C SER A 109 13.07 12.06 5.56
N THR A 110 13.81 12.98 6.16
CA THR A 110 13.26 14.29 6.54
C THR A 110 12.55 14.96 5.38
N GLU A 111 13.16 14.96 4.21
CA GLU A 111 12.59 15.59 3.02
C GLU A 111 11.26 14.95 2.62
N ASN A 112 11.23 13.62 2.53
CA ASN A 112 10.01 12.90 2.13
C ASN A 112 8.88 13.09 3.14
N ILE A 113 9.20 13.08 4.43
CA ILE A 113 8.19 13.26 5.47
C ILE A 113 7.59 14.67 5.41
N LEU A 114 8.41 15.69 5.21
CA LEU A 114 7.91 17.06 5.08
C LEU A 114 6.97 17.21 3.89
N GLU A 115 7.34 16.65 2.74
CA GLU A 115 6.50 16.69 1.56
C GLU A 115 5.19 15.93 1.78
N THR A 116 5.27 14.75 2.38
CA THR A 116 4.09 13.92 2.63
C THR A 116 3.15 14.58 3.62
N LYS A 117 3.68 15.16 4.71
CA LYS A 117 2.87 15.93 5.67
C LYS A 117 2.11 17.06 4.98
N LYS A 118 2.78 17.74 4.06
CA LYS A 118 2.16 18.81 3.29
C LYS A 118 1.00 18.31 2.44
N LEU A 119 1.23 17.18 1.72
CA LEU A 119 0.19 16.55 0.90
C LEU A 119 -1.00 16.08 1.72
N LEU A 120 -0.75 15.57 2.93
CA LEU A 120 -1.78 15.04 3.81
C LEU A 120 -2.38 16.10 4.74
N SER A 121 -1.92 17.34 4.62
CA SER A 121 -2.37 18.46 5.49
C SER A 121 -2.09 18.16 6.98
N CYS A 122 -0.94 17.56 7.29
CA CYS A 122 -0.51 17.27 8.65
C CYS A 122 0.25 18.48 9.22
N TYR A 123 -0.19 18.94 10.36
CA TYR A 123 0.41 20.11 11.02
C TYR A 123 0.76 19.83 12.48
#